data_399fdfc7ccaf37a0ed084a94ede7b592
#
_entry.id   399fdfc7ccaf37a0ed084a94ede7b592
#
_cell.length_a   1.000
_cell.length_b   1.000
_cell.length_c   1.000
_cell.angle_alpha   90.00
_cell.angle_beta   90.00
_cell.angle_gamma   90.00
#
_symmetry.space_group_name_H-M   'P 1'
#
loop_
_entity.id
_entity.type
_entity.pdbx_description
1 polymer ?
#
loop_
_entity_poly.entity_id
_entity_poly.type
_entity_poly.pdbx_seq_one_letter_code
_entity_poly.pdbx_strand_id
1 'polypeptide(L)'
;NVLRDDGITYHQYVTELTYILFLKMAKETGTEEQIPEKYRWDELTAKSGVELKKFYKELLTELGDNGTGRIREIYQGAATNIDEPKNLEKIIITIDSLDWYSAKEEGLGNLYEGLLEKNASEKKSGAGQYFTPRVLIDVMTKLMKPQVGEKCNDPACGTFGFMIAAHQYVADHTDNFFDIQDADLARFERDEAFTGCELVHDTHRLALMNAMLHDIEAPIILGDTLSNIGKSMHDYDLVLTNPPFGTKKGGERATRDDFTY
;
A
#
# COMPACT_ATOMS: atom_id res chain seq x y z
N ASN A 1 -15.87 12.66 8.14
CA ASN A 1 -17.24 12.31 8.63
C ASN A 1 -18.29 12.14 7.51
N VAL A 2 -17.95 12.49 6.25
CA VAL A 2 -18.88 12.45 5.11
C VAL A 2 -19.43 11.04 4.84
N LEU A 3 -18.65 9.99 5.07
CA LEU A 3 -19.02 8.60 4.77
C LEU A 3 -19.69 7.86 5.93
N ARG A 4 -19.72 8.40 7.14
CA ARG A 4 -20.51 7.81 8.24
C ARG A 4 -22.01 7.82 7.93
N ASP A 5 -22.44 8.78 7.12
CA ASP A 5 -23.85 8.93 6.72
C ASP A 5 -24.29 7.85 5.70
N ASP A 6 -23.34 7.22 4.98
CA ASP A 6 -23.59 6.12 4.05
C ASP A 6 -23.48 4.72 4.69
N GLY A 7 -23.29 4.62 6.01
CA GLY A 7 -23.14 3.34 6.70
C GLY A 7 -21.83 2.62 6.40
N ILE A 8 -20.86 3.30 5.79
CA ILE A 8 -19.57 2.75 5.37
C ILE A 8 -18.69 2.53 6.60
N THR A 9 -18.12 1.32 6.73
CA THR A 9 -17.15 1.04 7.79
C THR A 9 -15.86 1.83 7.55
N TYR A 10 -15.09 2.08 8.62
CA TYR A 10 -13.83 2.82 8.49
C TYR A 10 -12.83 2.12 7.55
N HIS A 11 -12.83 0.80 7.51
CA HIS A 11 -11.99 0.03 6.57
C HIS A 11 -12.37 0.29 5.10
N GLN A 12 -13.65 0.22 4.79
CA GLN A 12 -14.16 0.57 3.46
C GLN A 12 -13.82 2.01 3.09
N TYR A 13 -13.88 2.92 4.08
CA TYR A 13 -13.47 4.30 3.89
C TYR A 13 -11.99 4.45 3.49
N VAL A 14 -11.07 3.75 4.18
CA VAL A 14 -9.64 3.80 3.84
C VAL A 14 -9.39 3.18 2.47
N THR A 15 -10.06 2.09 2.13
CA THR A 15 -9.98 1.47 0.80
C THR A 15 -10.43 2.43 -0.30
N GLU A 16 -11.57 3.10 -0.12
CA GLU A 16 -12.05 4.12 -1.06
C GLU A 16 -11.07 5.28 -1.22
N LEU A 17 -10.55 5.78 -0.09
CA LEU A 17 -9.52 6.82 -0.12
C LEU A 17 -8.26 6.36 -0.87
N THR A 18 -7.86 5.10 -0.72
CA THR A 18 -6.70 4.55 -1.42
C THR A 18 -6.88 4.63 -2.92
N TYR A 19 -8.04 4.25 -3.45
CA TYR A 19 -8.32 4.36 -4.89
C TYR A 19 -8.25 5.80 -5.42
N ILE A 20 -8.87 6.72 -4.70
CA ILE A 20 -8.95 8.12 -5.12
C ILE A 20 -7.59 8.82 -4.96
N LEU A 21 -6.90 8.56 -3.84
CA LEU A 21 -5.58 9.12 -3.58
C LEU A 21 -4.54 8.63 -4.58
N PHE A 22 -4.58 7.37 -4.99
CA PHE A 22 -3.70 6.84 -6.02
C PHE A 22 -3.77 7.67 -7.31
N LEU A 23 -4.99 7.93 -7.80
CA LEU A 23 -5.19 8.73 -9.02
C LEU A 23 -4.65 10.16 -8.86
N LYS A 24 -4.97 10.80 -7.74
CA LYS A 24 -4.49 12.16 -7.46
C LYS A 24 -2.98 12.21 -7.37
N MET A 25 -2.38 11.24 -6.71
CA MET A 25 -0.94 11.20 -6.54
C MET A 25 -0.20 10.90 -7.83
N ALA A 26 -0.72 9.98 -8.66
CA ALA A 26 -0.18 9.76 -10.00
C ALA A 26 -0.13 11.06 -10.81
N LYS A 27 -1.15 11.91 -10.68
CA LYS A 27 -1.15 13.25 -11.28
C LYS A 27 -0.07 14.15 -10.71
N GLU A 28 -0.01 14.27 -9.39
CA GLU A 28 0.93 15.19 -8.71
C GLU A 28 2.41 14.79 -8.90
N THR A 29 2.67 13.49 -9.06
CA THR A 29 4.02 12.96 -9.33
C THR A 29 4.36 12.87 -10.83
N GLY A 30 3.40 13.15 -11.72
CA GLY A 30 3.60 13.06 -13.17
C GLY A 30 3.69 11.63 -13.70
N THR A 31 3.16 10.64 -12.96
CA THR A 31 3.19 9.22 -13.32
C THR A 31 1.87 8.71 -13.94
N GLU A 32 0.98 9.62 -14.35
CA GLU A 32 -0.30 9.27 -15.00
C GLU A 32 -0.16 8.55 -16.34
N GLU A 33 1.03 8.46 -16.91
CA GLU A 33 1.26 7.79 -18.20
C GLU A 33 0.80 6.34 -18.22
N GLN A 34 0.89 5.67 -17.08
CA GLN A 34 0.43 4.29 -16.91
C GLN A 34 -1.10 4.17 -16.81
N ILE A 35 -1.81 5.29 -16.62
CA ILE A 35 -3.28 5.35 -16.52
C ILE A 35 -3.82 5.78 -17.88
N PRO A 36 -4.79 5.02 -18.46
CA PRO A 36 -5.44 5.43 -19.72
C PRO A 36 -6.00 6.85 -19.60
N GLU A 37 -5.78 7.69 -20.61
CA GLU A 37 -6.14 9.12 -20.59
C GLU A 37 -7.57 9.37 -20.13
N LYS A 38 -8.51 8.53 -20.59
CA LYS A 38 -9.93 8.60 -20.21
C LYS A 38 -10.17 8.50 -18.70
N TYR A 39 -9.27 7.88 -17.92
CA TYR A 39 -9.45 7.59 -16.49
C TYR A 39 -8.50 8.36 -15.60
N ARG A 40 -7.80 9.38 -16.14
CA ARG A 40 -6.91 10.25 -15.37
C ARG A 40 -7.69 11.20 -14.47
N TRP A 41 -6.99 11.80 -13.52
CA TRP A 41 -7.56 12.66 -12.50
C TRP A 41 -8.45 13.79 -13.05
N ASP A 42 -8.02 14.47 -14.10
CA ASP A 42 -8.77 15.59 -14.68
C ASP A 42 -10.12 15.15 -15.28
N GLU A 43 -10.18 13.95 -15.85
CA GLU A 43 -11.42 13.37 -16.36
C GLU A 43 -12.40 13.01 -15.22
N LEU A 44 -11.86 12.59 -14.07
CA LEU A 44 -12.66 12.32 -12.88
C LEU A 44 -13.26 13.61 -12.30
N THR A 45 -12.43 14.65 -12.17
CA THR A 45 -12.84 15.96 -11.61
C THR A 45 -13.74 16.79 -12.52
N ALA A 46 -13.73 16.51 -13.83
CA ALA A 46 -14.61 17.15 -14.81
C ALA A 46 -16.08 16.73 -14.69
N LYS A 47 -16.38 15.69 -13.90
CA LYS A 47 -17.73 15.12 -13.75
C LYS A 47 -18.33 15.45 -12.39
N SER A 48 -19.67 15.42 -12.30
CA SER A 48 -20.41 15.71 -11.09
C SER A 48 -21.62 14.80 -10.92
N GLY A 49 -22.14 14.70 -9.69
CA GLY A 49 -23.37 14.02 -9.36
C GLY A 49 -23.43 12.56 -9.83
N VAL A 50 -24.54 12.17 -10.46
CA VAL A 50 -24.77 10.78 -10.93
C VAL A 50 -23.79 10.37 -12.02
N GLU A 51 -23.38 11.29 -12.90
CA GLU A 51 -22.41 11.04 -13.94
C GLU A 51 -21.04 10.68 -13.36
N LEU A 52 -20.61 11.44 -12.36
CA LEU A 52 -19.37 11.16 -11.62
C LEU A 52 -19.39 9.75 -10.99
N LYS A 53 -20.47 9.39 -10.31
CA LYS A 53 -20.60 8.06 -9.69
C LYS A 53 -20.53 6.93 -10.73
N LYS A 54 -21.22 7.10 -11.88
CA LYS A 54 -21.19 6.11 -12.97
C LYS A 54 -19.78 5.97 -13.54
N PHE A 55 -19.14 7.10 -13.80
CA PHE A 55 -17.78 7.14 -14.33
C PHE A 55 -16.77 6.51 -13.36
N TYR A 56 -16.88 6.82 -12.08
CA TYR A 56 -15.99 6.25 -11.05
C TYR A 56 -16.11 4.72 -10.95
N LYS A 57 -17.33 4.17 -11.05
CA LYS A 57 -17.54 2.72 -11.11
C LYS A 57 -16.88 2.10 -12.35
N GLU A 58 -17.04 2.72 -13.50
CA GLU A 58 -16.42 2.28 -14.76
C GLU A 58 -14.89 2.32 -14.62
N LEU A 59 -14.34 3.42 -14.10
CA LEU A 59 -12.90 3.60 -13.86
C LEU A 59 -12.32 2.49 -12.98
N LEU A 60 -12.95 2.18 -11.84
CA LEU A 60 -12.47 1.13 -10.95
C LEU A 60 -12.43 -0.24 -11.65
N THR A 61 -13.47 -0.56 -12.42
CA THR A 61 -13.54 -1.82 -13.17
C THR A 61 -12.48 -1.88 -14.26
N GLU A 62 -12.36 -0.82 -15.07
CA GLU A 62 -11.40 -0.79 -16.19
C GLU A 62 -9.95 -0.85 -15.72
N LEU A 63 -9.58 -0.12 -14.65
CA LEU A 63 -8.23 -0.17 -14.13
C LEU A 63 -7.91 -1.54 -13.49
N GLY A 64 -8.90 -2.21 -12.90
CA GLY A 64 -8.72 -3.54 -12.33
C GLY A 64 -8.64 -4.66 -13.36
N ASP A 65 -9.42 -4.57 -14.43
CA ASP A 65 -9.51 -5.62 -15.47
C ASP A 65 -8.44 -5.44 -16.55
N ASN A 66 -8.23 -4.21 -17.01
CA ASN A 66 -7.39 -3.87 -18.16
C ASN A 66 -6.12 -3.09 -17.81
N GLY A 67 -5.94 -2.69 -16.55
CA GLY A 67 -4.71 -2.06 -16.05
C GLY A 67 -3.50 -3.00 -16.15
N THR A 68 -2.31 -2.45 -16.05
CA THR A 68 -1.05 -3.20 -16.07
C THR A 68 -0.24 -2.96 -14.80
N GLY A 69 0.65 -3.88 -14.45
CA GLY A 69 1.56 -3.75 -13.32
C GLY A 69 0.81 -3.42 -12.02
N ARG A 70 1.35 -2.48 -11.26
CA ARG A 70 0.85 -2.07 -9.95
C ARG A 70 -0.57 -1.46 -9.99
N ILE A 71 -0.95 -0.81 -11.09
CA ILE A 71 -2.31 -0.29 -11.28
C ILE A 71 -3.31 -1.44 -11.21
N ARG A 72 -3.08 -2.51 -11.99
CA ARG A 72 -3.95 -3.67 -11.96
C ARG A 72 -4.02 -4.30 -10.58
N GLU A 73 -2.90 -4.46 -9.91
CA GLU A 73 -2.85 -5.04 -8.56
C GLU A 73 -3.65 -4.24 -7.54
N ILE A 74 -3.57 -2.90 -7.59
CA ILE A 74 -4.32 -1.99 -6.70
C ILE A 74 -5.83 -2.05 -7.00
N TYR A 75 -6.23 -2.04 -8.28
CA TYR A 75 -7.63 -1.93 -8.67
C TYR A 75 -8.32 -3.27 -8.92
N GLN A 76 -7.61 -4.40 -8.97
CA GLN A 76 -8.19 -5.72 -9.22
C GLN A 76 -9.34 -6.03 -8.25
N GLY A 77 -10.55 -6.23 -8.80
CA GLY A 77 -11.77 -6.44 -8.01
C GLY A 77 -12.20 -5.21 -7.19
N ALA A 78 -11.72 -4.01 -7.52
CA ALA A 78 -12.11 -2.78 -6.85
C ALA A 78 -13.59 -2.48 -7.12
N ALA A 79 -14.30 -2.09 -6.07
CA ALA A 79 -15.68 -1.64 -6.14
C ALA A 79 -15.91 -0.52 -5.12
N THR A 80 -16.74 0.45 -5.49
CA THR A 80 -17.08 1.53 -4.56
C THR A 80 -18.20 1.14 -3.62
N ASN A 81 -18.04 1.47 -2.34
CA ASN A 81 -19.08 1.38 -1.32
C ASN A 81 -19.81 2.74 -1.11
N ILE A 82 -19.44 3.78 -1.87
CA ILE A 82 -20.08 5.09 -1.77
C ILE A 82 -21.37 5.06 -2.57
N ASP A 83 -22.51 5.15 -1.87
CA ASP A 83 -23.82 5.13 -2.51
C ASP A 83 -24.28 6.51 -2.96
N GLU A 84 -24.03 7.54 -2.17
CA GLU A 84 -24.45 8.89 -2.47
C GLU A 84 -23.45 9.64 -3.38
N PRO A 85 -23.85 10.05 -4.62
CA PRO A 85 -22.96 10.78 -5.52
C PRO A 85 -22.36 12.05 -4.92
N LYS A 86 -23.12 12.75 -4.08
CA LYS A 86 -22.66 13.97 -3.39
C LYS A 86 -21.51 13.71 -2.42
N ASN A 87 -21.48 12.54 -1.81
CA ASN A 87 -20.40 12.16 -0.90
C ASN A 87 -19.12 11.88 -1.65
N LEU A 88 -19.20 11.18 -2.79
CA LEU A 88 -18.06 10.95 -3.69
C LEU A 88 -17.50 12.29 -4.20
N GLU A 89 -18.36 13.16 -4.71
CA GLU A 89 -17.97 14.48 -5.21
C GLU A 89 -17.28 15.31 -4.13
N LYS A 90 -17.82 15.33 -2.92
CA LYS A 90 -17.23 16.05 -1.78
C LYS A 90 -15.83 15.52 -1.42
N ILE A 91 -15.62 14.20 -1.47
CA ILE A 91 -14.31 13.59 -1.21
C ILE A 91 -13.31 14.02 -2.27
N ILE A 92 -13.69 13.93 -3.56
CA ILE A 92 -12.83 14.30 -4.68
C ILE A 92 -12.46 15.78 -4.59
N ILE A 93 -13.43 16.67 -4.38
CA ILE A 93 -13.17 18.11 -4.22
C ILE A 93 -12.26 18.39 -3.02
N THR A 94 -12.50 17.70 -1.89
CA THR A 94 -11.66 17.87 -0.70
C THR A 94 -10.22 17.45 -0.97
N ILE A 95 -10.01 16.30 -1.62
CA ILE A 95 -8.68 15.81 -1.99
C ILE A 95 -8.02 16.76 -3.00
N ASP A 96 -8.77 17.22 -3.99
CA ASP A 96 -8.22 18.13 -5.01
C ASP A 96 -7.79 19.49 -4.44
N SER A 97 -8.48 19.96 -3.40
CA SER A 97 -8.21 21.24 -2.74
C SER A 97 -7.09 21.21 -1.69
N LEU A 98 -6.49 20.05 -1.41
CA LEU A 98 -5.35 19.96 -0.50
C LEU A 98 -4.13 20.70 -1.07
N ASP A 99 -3.31 21.21 -0.18
CA ASP A 99 -1.99 21.74 -0.56
C ASP A 99 -1.02 20.59 -0.83
N TRP A 100 -1.07 20.10 -2.07
CA TRP A 100 -0.24 18.98 -2.52
C TRP A 100 1.25 19.32 -2.62
N TYR A 101 1.58 20.61 -2.77
CA TYR A 101 2.98 21.04 -2.77
C TYR A 101 3.62 20.81 -1.40
N SER A 102 3.00 21.35 -0.34
CA SER A 102 3.48 21.13 1.03
C SER A 102 3.40 19.65 1.44
N ALA A 103 2.33 18.95 1.05
CA ALA A 103 2.20 17.51 1.32
C ALA A 103 3.32 16.67 0.67
N LYS A 104 3.75 17.05 -0.53
CA LYS A 104 4.88 16.42 -1.22
C LYS A 104 6.20 16.67 -0.50
N GLU A 105 6.43 17.91 -0.02
CA GLU A 105 7.64 18.24 0.75
C GLU A 105 7.67 17.55 2.13
N GLU A 106 6.52 17.38 2.78
CA GLU A 106 6.41 16.67 4.06
C GLU A 106 6.47 15.15 3.92
N GLY A 107 6.41 14.63 2.69
CA GLY A 107 6.35 13.21 2.37
C GLY A 107 4.93 12.67 2.39
N LEU A 108 4.37 12.43 1.20
CA LEU A 108 3.03 11.84 1.02
C LEU A 108 2.88 10.48 1.71
N GLY A 109 3.97 9.70 1.74
CA GLY A 109 4.02 8.44 2.45
C GLY A 109 3.75 8.58 3.95
N ASN A 110 4.36 9.56 4.61
CA ASN A 110 4.14 9.81 6.04
C ASN A 110 2.69 10.15 6.37
N LEU A 111 2.03 10.94 5.52
CA LEU A 111 0.61 11.26 5.69
C LEU A 111 -0.27 10.03 5.51
N TYR A 112 0.04 9.19 4.54
CA TYR A 112 -0.69 7.94 4.29
C TYR A 112 -0.50 6.95 5.44
N GLU A 113 0.71 6.79 5.95
CA GLU A 113 0.97 5.97 7.12
C GLU A 113 0.20 6.44 8.36
N GLY A 114 0.13 7.74 8.61
CA GLY A 114 -0.71 8.29 9.69
C GLY A 114 -2.20 7.95 9.53
N LEU A 115 -2.70 7.91 8.29
CA LEU A 115 -4.06 7.44 8.00
C LEU A 115 -4.24 5.96 8.32
N LEU A 116 -3.27 5.11 7.94
CA LEU A 116 -3.28 3.68 8.23
C LEU A 116 -3.22 3.39 9.73
N GLU A 117 -2.37 4.10 10.48
CA GLU A 117 -2.26 3.96 11.93
C GLU A 117 -3.56 4.32 12.64
N LYS A 118 -4.20 5.41 12.23
CA LYS A 118 -5.51 5.79 12.76
C LYS A 118 -6.58 4.74 12.45
N ASN A 119 -6.55 4.15 11.25
CA ASN A 119 -7.44 3.04 10.88
C ASN A 119 -7.27 1.84 11.82
N ALA A 120 -6.04 1.48 12.11
CA ALA A 120 -5.72 0.36 13.00
C ALA A 120 -6.21 0.59 14.42
N SER A 121 -6.09 1.81 14.94
CA SER A 121 -6.51 2.17 16.31
C SER A 121 -8.03 2.12 16.51
N GLU A 122 -8.81 2.39 15.47
CA GLU A 122 -10.30 2.34 15.53
C GLU A 122 -10.86 0.91 15.45
N LYS A 123 -10.09 -0.07 14.94
CA LYS A 123 -10.46 -1.49 14.80
C LYS A 123 -10.40 -2.31 16.10
N LYS A 124 -10.57 -1.75 17.28
CA LYS A 124 -10.48 -2.47 18.58
C LYS A 124 -11.45 -3.64 18.78
N SER A 125 -12.28 -4.00 17.80
CA SER A 125 -13.24 -5.10 17.95
C SER A 125 -13.30 -5.99 16.70
N GLY A 126 -12.47 -7.03 16.69
CA GLY A 126 -12.73 -8.26 15.92
C GLY A 126 -12.06 -8.34 14.56
N ALA A 127 -11.21 -9.29 14.49
CA ALA A 127 -10.45 -9.92 13.43
C ALA A 127 -8.98 -9.47 13.35
N GLY A 128 -8.18 -9.91 14.28
CA GLY A 128 -6.79 -10.41 14.16
C GLY A 128 -5.73 -9.68 13.35
N GLN A 129 -6.01 -8.54 12.77
CA GLN A 129 -4.98 -7.73 12.12
C GLN A 129 -4.42 -6.75 13.15
N TYR A 130 -3.31 -7.12 13.74
CA TYR A 130 -2.56 -6.27 14.65
C TYR A 130 -1.67 -5.35 13.82
N PHE A 131 -1.97 -4.05 13.85
CA PHE A 131 -1.06 -3.04 13.34
C PHE A 131 0.13 -2.94 14.29
N THR A 132 1.33 -3.04 13.75
CA THR A 132 2.55 -2.91 14.54
C THR A 132 2.78 -1.43 14.86
N PRO A 133 2.90 -1.03 16.14
CA PRO A 133 3.15 0.37 16.48
C PRO A 133 4.42 0.90 15.82
N ARG A 134 4.35 2.09 15.23
CA ARG A 134 5.47 2.73 14.52
C ARG A 134 6.74 2.78 15.36
N VAL A 135 6.62 3.14 16.63
CA VAL A 135 7.76 3.20 17.57
C VAL A 135 8.48 1.85 17.67
N LEU A 136 7.75 0.73 17.66
CA LEU A 136 8.34 -0.59 17.70
C LEU A 136 9.07 -0.92 16.38
N ILE A 137 8.45 -0.60 15.25
CA ILE A 137 9.07 -0.75 13.92
C ILE A 137 10.38 0.02 13.87
N ASP A 138 10.37 1.29 14.24
CA ASP A 138 11.56 2.15 14.22
C ASP A 138 12.69 1.64 15.12
N VAL A 139 12.35 1.17 16.34
CA VAL A 139 13.34 0.59 17.26
C VAL A 139 13.95 -0.67 16.68
N MET A 140 13.14 -1.60 16.14
CA MET A 140 13.62 -2.83 15.55
C MET A 140 14.52 -2.55 14.34
N THR A 141 14.11 -1.65 13.46
CA THR A 141 14.89 -1.25 12.27
C THR A 141 16.25 -0.64 12.68
N LYS A 142 16.26 0.27 13.66
CA LYS A 142 17.49 0.88 14.16
C LYS A 142 18.44 -0.10 14.85
N LEU A 143 17.92 -1.17 15.44
CA LEU A 143 18.74 -2.23 16.02
C LEU A 143 19.33 -3.13 14.94
N MET A 144 18.56 -3.43 13.89
CA MET A 144 19.00 -4.32 12.81
C MET A 144 19.91 -3.64 11.80
N LYS A 145 19.76 -2.30 11.62
CA LYS A 145 20.62 -1.49 10.75
C LYS A 145 20.75 -2.02 9.33
N PRO A 146 19.66 -2.10 8.56
CA PRO A 146 19.72 -2.55 7.17
C PRO A 146 20.73 -1.74 6.37
N GLN A 147 21.45 -2.42 5.45
CA GLN A 147 22.50 -1.82 4.64
C GLN A 147 22.13 -1.86 3.16
N VAL A 148 22.73 -0.96 2.39
CA VAL A 148 22.65 -1.00 0.92
C VAL A 148 23.11 -2.36 0.40
N GLY A 149 22.36 -2.93 -0.52
CA GLY A 149 22.64 -4.22 -1.15
C GLY A 149 22.09 -5.42 -0.40
N GLU A 150 21.47 -5.23 0.78
CA GLU A 150 20.82 -6.30 1.52
C GLU A 150 19.39 -6.55 1.02
N LYS A 151 19.01 -7.82 0.92
CA LYS A 151 17.63 -8.24 0.66
C LYS A 151 16.84 -8.29 1.97
N CYS A 152 15.86 -7.41 2.08
CA CYS A 152 14.97 -7.32 3.23
C CYS A 152 13.59 -7.89 2.90
N ASN A 153 12.99 -8.60 3.85
CA ASN A 153 11.65 -9.17 3.65
C ASN A 153 10.77 -9.11 4.88
N ASP A 154 9.47 -8.91 4.64
CA ASP A 154 8.42 -9.13 5.63
C ASP A 154 7.42 -10.17 5.10
N PRO A 155 7.48 -11.43 5.57
CA PRO A 155 6.62 -12.51 5.09
C PRO A 155 5.15 -12.43 5.58
N ALA A 156 4.81 -11.44 6.42
CA ALA A 156 3.45 -11.15 6.88
C ALA A 156 3.25 -9.62 6.97
N CYS A 157 3.47 -8.95 5.84
CA CYS A 157 3.84 -7.54 5.81
C CYS A 157 2.73 -6.56 6.21
N GLY A 158 1.47 -6.99 6.31
CA GLY A 158 0.40 -6.07 6.63
C GLY A 158 0.38 -4.88 5.65
N THR A 159 0.54 -3.67 6.17
CA THR A 159 0.64 -2.44 5.37
C THR A 159 2.07 -2.09 4.94
N PHE A 160 3.01 -3.02 5.05
CA PHE A 160 4.41 -2.88 4.63
C PHE A 160 5.28 -1.96 5.51
N GLY A 161 4.86 -1.68 6.71
CA GLY A 161 5.52 -0.70 7.59
C GLY A 161 6.97 -1.03 7.95
N PHE A 162 7.35 -2.30 8.16
CA PHE A 162 8.73 -2.70 8.42
C PHE A 162 9.66 -2.43 7.24
N MET A 163 9.21 -2.72 6.04
CA MET A 163 10.02 -2.53 4.83
C MET A 163 10.18 -1.05 4.49
N ILE A 164 9.14 -0.24 4.71
CA ILE A 164 9.23 1.21 4.59
C ILE A 164 10.24 1.79 5.58
N ALA A 165 10.19 1.35 6.83
CA ALA A 165 11.16 1.81 7.83
C ALA A 165 12.59 1.37 7.50
N ALA A 166 12.78 0.15 6.96
CA ALA A 166 14.09 -0.32 6.51
C ALA A 166 14.61 0.50 5.32
N HIS A 167 13.77 0.75 4.32
CA HIS A 167 14.08 1.62 3.19
C HIS A 167 14.46 3.04 3.64
N GLN A 168 13.65 3.64 4.52
CA GLN A 168 13.94 4.98 5.05
C GLN A 168 15.27 5.01 5.84
N TYR A 169 15.54 3.94 6.61
CA TYR A 169 16.81 3.83 7.33
C TYR A 169 18.00 3.83 6.38
N VAL A 170 17.94 3.06 5.28
CA VAL A 170 18.99 3.04 4.25
C VAL A 170 19.10 4.40 3.57
N ALA A 171 17.97 5.03 3.21
CA ALA A 171 17.94 6.36 2.60
C ALA A 171 18.61 7.41 3.49
N ASP A 172 18.30 7.43 4.79
CA ASP A 172 18.89 8.37 5.77
C ASP A 172 20.42 8.20 5.93
N HIS A 173 20.96 7.03 5.57
CA HIS A 173 22.39 6.72 5.68
C HIS A 173 23.15 6.78 4.33
N THR A 174 22.46 7.13 3.24
CA THR A 174 22.99 7.17 1.87
C THR A 174 22.65 8.47 1.14
N ASP A 175 22.43 9.55 1.86
CA ASP A 175 21.97 10.84 1.30
C ASP A 175 20.80 10.64 0.31
N ASN A 176 19.76 9.92 0.74
CA ASN A 176 18.61 9.55 -0.09
C ASN A 176 19.02 8.78 -1.37
N PHE A 177 19.91 7.82 -1.22
CA PHE A 177 20.46 6.99 -2.31
C PHE A 177 21.33 7.74 -3.34
N PHE A 178 21.59 9.05 -3.18
CA PHE A 178 22.47 9.80 -4.07
C PHE A 178 23.94 9.35 -4.02
N ASP A 179 24.37 8.76 -2.90
CA ASP A 179 25.72 8.22 -2.74
C ASP A 179 25.94 6.93 -3.53
N ILE A 180 24.87 6.29 -4.02
CA ILE A 180 24.96 5.04 -4.78
C ILE A 180 25.32 5.36 -6.24
N GLN A 181 26.60 5.26 -6.59
CA GLN A 181 27.09 5.53 -7.94
C GLN A 181 26.88 4.33 -8.90
N ASP A 182 26.67 3.14 -8.36
CA ASP A 182 26.40 1.93 -9.15
C ASP A 182 24.92 1.88 -9.55
N ALA A 183 24.66 1.98 -10.85
CA ALA A 183 23.30 1.99 -11.39
C ALA A 183 22.55 0.67 -11.18
N ASP A 184 23.26 -0.47 -11.14
CA ASP A 184 22.66 -1.79 -10.88
C ASP A 184 22.27 -1.91 -9.40
N LEU A 185 23.09 -1.38 -8.50
CA LEU A 185 22.79 -1.33 -7.08
C LEU A 185 21.63 -0.36 -6.77
N ALA A 186 21.60 0.81 -7.40
CA ALA A 186 20.49 1.76 -7.27
C ALA A 186 19.15 1.16 -7.77
N ARG A 187 19.20 0.40 -8.86
CA ARG A 187 18.03 -0.31 -9.37
C ARG A 187 17.60 -1.42 -8.40
N PHE A 188 18.56 -2.20 -7.86
CA PHE A 188 18.28 -3.23 -6.88
C PHE A 188 17.56 -2.68 -5.64
N GLU A 189 18.03 -1.55 -5.10
CA GLU A 189 17.41 -0.91 -3.94
C GLU A 189 15.94 -0.54 -4.18
N ARG A 190 15.62 -0.05 -5.38
CA ARG A 190 14.25 0.33 -5.74
C ARG A 190 13.36 -0.87 -6.06
N ASP A 191 13.89 -1.83 -6.83
CA ASP A 191 13.07 -2.84 -7.51
C ASP A 191 13.09 -4.20 -6.79
N GLU A 192 14.05 -4.47 -5.88
CA GLU A 192 14.28 -5.82 -5.36
C GLU A 192 14.59 -5.87 -3.86
N ALA A 193 15.17 -4.83 -3.27
CA ALA A 193 15.73 -4.89 -1.91
C ALA A 193 14.67 -5.08 -0.81
N PHE A 194 13.47 -4.50 -0.96
CA PHE A 194 12.45 -4.49 0.08
C PHE A 194 11.18 -5.21 -0.38
N THR A 195 11.01 -6.45 0.01
CA THR A 195 9.93 -7.32 -0.45
C THR A 195 8.99 -7.73 0.68
N GLY A 196 7.82 -8.26 0.33
CA GLY A 196 6.86 -8.74 1.34
C GLY A 196 5.82 -9.70 0.80
N CYS A 197 5.05 -10.28 1.73
CA CYS A 197 3.90 -11.10 1.41
C CYS A 197 2.72 -10.75 2.33
N GLU A 198 1.53 -10.60 1.76
CA GLU A 198 0.29 -10.33 2.49
C GLU A 198 -0.82 -11.26 2.03
N LEU A 199 -1.52 -11.85 3.00
CA LEU A 199 -2.58 -12.81 2.76
C LEU A 199 -3.90 -12.14 2.36
N VAL A 200 -4.19 -10.98 2.96
CA VAL A 200 -5.48 -10.30 2.84
C VAL A 200 -5.43 -9.28 1.71
N HIS A 201 -6.26 -9.50 0.70
CA HIS A 201 -6.26 -8.70 -0.53
C HIS A 201 -6.40 -7.19 -0.27
N ASP A 202 -7.30 -6.77 0.62
CA ASP A 202 -7.50 -5.36 0.91
C ASP A 202 -6.29 -4.74 1.64
N THR A 203 -5.64 -5.50 2.51
CA THR A 203 -4.41 -5.06 3.19
C THR A 203 -3.23 -5.00 2.21
N HIS A 204 -3.15 -5.96 1.29
CA HIS A 204 -2.16 -5.96 0.22
C HIS A 204 -2.24 -4.70 -0.65
N ARG A 205 -3.44 -4.23 -1.00
CA ARG A 205 -3.61 -2.95 -1.71
C ARG A 205 -3.05 -1.77 -0.93
N LEU A 206 -3.28 -1.75 0.39
CA LEU A 206 -2.73 -0.70 1.24
C LEU A 206 -1.19 -0.77 1.26
N ALA A 207 -0.62 -1.97 1.29
CA ALA A 207 0.82 -2.18 1.21
C ALA A 207 1.40 -1.69 -0.12
N LEU A 208 0.77 -2.02 -1.26
CA LEU A 208 1.19 -1.57 -2.59
C LEU A 208 1.18 -0.04 -2.70
N MET A 209 0.12 0.59 -2.21
CA MET A 209 0.03 2.04 -2.18
C MET A 209 1.11 2.66 -1.31
N ASN A 210 1.32 2.09 -0.11
CA ASN A 210 2.32 2.57 0.83
C ASN A 210 3.74 2.44 0.25
N ALA A 211 4.08 1.31 -0.36
CA ALA A 211 5.35 1.11 -1.05
C ALA A 211 5.58 2.14 -2.17
N MET A 212 4.57 2.36 -3.01
CA MET A 212 4.65 3.32 -4.11
C MET A 212 4.92 4.75 -3.62
N LEU A 213 4.34 5.13 -2.47
CA LEU A 213 4.51 6.45 -1.86
C LEU A 213 5.91 6.69 -1.30
N HIS A 214 6.65 5.62 -1.12
CA HIS A 214 8.04 5.62 -0.66
C HIS A 214 9.01 5.18 -1.76
N ASP A 215 8.61 5.26 -3.03
CA ASP A 215 9.42 4.92 -4.20
C ASP A 215 9.98 3.47 -4.19
N ILE A 216 9.26 2.54 -3.54
CA ILE A 216 9.59 1.12 -3.52
C ILE A 216 8.78 0.40 -4.60
N GLU A 217 9.45 -0.14 -5.61
CA GLU A 217 8.85 -0.87 -6.72
C GLU A 217 8.96 -2.39 -6.57
N ALA A 218 9.66 -2.86 -5.54
CA ALA A 218 9.86 -4.27 -5.27
C ALA A 218 8.54 -5.03 -5.06
N PRO A 219 8.48 -6.33 -5.38
CA PRO A 219 7.24 -7.10 -5.35
C PRO A 219 6.72 -7.31 -3.93
N ILE A 220 5.42 -7.10 -3.75
CA ILE A 220 4.67 -7.51 -2.56
C ILE A 220 3.71 -8.60 -3.01
N ILE A 221 3.93 -9.82 -2.56
CA ILE A 221 3.18 -11.00 -3.03
C ILE A 221 1.84 -11.07 -2.31
N LEU A 222 0.73 -11.19 -3.06
CA LEU A 222 -0.56 -11.56 -2.48
C LEU A 222 -0.64 -13.06 -2.31
N GLY A 223 -0.60 -13.56 -1.06
CA GLY A 223 -0.65 -14.98 -0.82
C GLY A 223 -0.38 -15.41 0.61
N ASP A 224 -0.41 -16.72 0.81
CA ASP A 224 -0.10 -17.34 2.10
C ASP A 224 1.37 -17.81 2.10
N THR A 225 2.19 -17.16 2.89
CA THR A 225 3.62 -17.50 3.04
C THR A 225 3.84 -18.94 3.53
N LEU A 226 2.89 -19.51 4.28
CA LEU A 226 2.96 -20.90 4.73
C LEU A 226 2.55 -21.91 3.64
N SER A 227 2.09 -21.45 2.49
CA SER A 227 1.80 -22.28 1.32
C SER A 227 3.01 -22.44 0.39
N ASN A 228 2.81 -23.09 -0.76
CA ASN A 228 3.84 -23.23 -1.79
C ASN A 228 4.36 -21.87 -2.32
N ILE A 229 3.60 -20.78 -2.19
CA ILE A 229 4.04 -19.42 -2.52
C ILE A 229 5.30 -19.04 -1.74
N GLY A 230 5.35 -19.39 -0.45
CA GLY A 230 6.50 -19.10 0.40
C GLY A 230 7.79 -19.85 0.01
N LYS A 231 7.73 -20.84 -0.87
CA LYS A 231 8.95 -21.55 -1.35
C LYS A 231 9.87 -20.66 -2.17
N SER A 232 9.34 -19.64 -2.82
CA SER A 232 10.14 -18.66 -3.57
C SER A 232 10.72 -17.55 -2.70
N MET A 233 10.32 -17.49 -1.41
CA MET A 233 10.75 -16.48 -0.45
C MET A 233 11.93 -17.03 0.36
N HIS A 234 13.14 -16.87 -0.15
CA HIS A 234 14.37 -17.37 0.47
C HIS A 234 15.55 -16.43 0.16
N ASP A 235 16.68 -16.67 0.83
CA ASP A 235 17.95 -15.95 0.63
C ASP A 235 17.84 -14.44 0.95
N TYR A 236 17.18 -14.11 2.06
CA TYR A 236 17.13 -12.76 2.60
C TYR A 236 18.22 -12.53 3.64
N ASP A 237 18.82 -11.34 3.59
CA ASP A 237 19.82 -10.90 4.57
C ASP A 237 19.13 -10.42 5.86
N LEU A 238 17.94 -9.81 5.73
CA LEU A 238 17.18 -9.31 6.85
C LEU A 238 15.69 -9.69 6.72
N VAL A 239 15.15 -10.25 7.80
CA VAL A 239 13.70 -10.48 7.93
C VAL A 239 13.17 -9.72 9.15
N LEU A 240 12.25 -8.81 8.92
CA LEU A 240 11.53 -8.06 9.95
C LEU A 240 10.04 -8.30 9.80
N THR A 241 9.40 -8.90 10.80
CA THR A 241 7.99 -9.27 10.71
C THR A 241 7.30 -9.31 12.06
N ASN A 242 6.00 -9.03 12.06
CA ASN A 242 5.09 -9.28 13.16
C ASN A 242 3.93 -10.16 12.67
N PRO A 243 4.13 -11.49 12.60
CA PRO A 243 3.14 -12.39 12.05
C PRO A 243 1.86 -12.43 12.92
N PRO A 244 0.67 -12.70 12.32
CA PRO A 244 -0.57 -12.79 13.07
C PRO A 244 -0.50 -13.92 14.08
N PHE A 245 -0.97 -13.67 15.31
CA PHE A 245 -1.12 -14.69 16.34
C PHE A 245 -2.27 -15.62 15.95
N GLY A 246 -1.92 -16.85 15.56
CA GLY A 246 -2.85 -17.81 15.00
C GLY A 246 -4.06 -18.06 15.90
N THR A 247 -5.25 -17.95 15.34
CA THR A 247 -6.45 -18.53 15.94
C THR A 247 -6.68 -19.91 15.34
N LYS A 248 -7.01 -20.91 16.16
CA LYS A 248 -7.26 -22.31 15.77
C LYS A 248 -8.37 -22.50 14.71
N LYS A 249 -8.96 -21.45 14.17
CA LYS A 249 -10.07 -21.47 13.21
C LYS A 249 -9.65 -21.40 11.73
N GLY A 250 -8.36 -21.44 11.41
CA GLY A 250 -7.85 -21.41 10.04
C GLY A 250 -7.35 -22.73 9.49
N GLY A 251 -7.74 -23.84 10.08
CA GLY A 251 -7.07 -25.11 9.94
C GLY A 251 -7.48 -25.99 8.76
N GLU A 252 -7.54 -25.52 7.52
CA GLU A 252 -7.62 -26.41 6.34
C GLU A 252 -6.93 -25.85 5.08
N ARG A 253 -6.09 -24.84 5.22
CA ARG A 253 -5.21 -24.46 4.10
C ARG A 253 -4.02 -25.40 4.09
N ALA A 254 -3.71 -25.96 2.93
CA ALA A 254 -2.56 -26.82 2.75
C ALA A 254 -1.27 -26.04 3.10
N THR A 255 -0.80 -26.22 4.32
CA THR A 255 0.50 -25.72 4.75
C THR A 255 1.58 -26.60 4.12
N ARG A 256 2.63 -25.99 3.63
CA ARG A 256 3.80 -26.73 3.15
C ARG A 256 4.42 -27.50 4.31
N ASP A 257 4.97 -28.66 4.02
CA ASP A 257 5.56 -29.62 4.99
C ASP A 257 7.09 -29.67 4.94
N ASP A 258 7.71 -28.81 4.12
CA ASP A 258 9.16 -28.76 3.90
C ASP A 258 9.87 -27.71 4.78
N PHE A 259 9.26 -27.32 5.90
CA PHE A 259 9.94 -26.47 6.88
C PHE A 259 11.08 -27.22 7.58
N THR A 260 12.26 -26.59 7.62
CA THR A 260 13.37 -27.01 8.47
C THR A 260 13.38 -26.17 9.75
N TYR A 261 13.42 -26.84 10.88
CA TYR A 261 13.53 -26.21 12.20
C TYR A 261 15.01 -26.05 12.58
#